data_1b1e91b05c478ed045fe8c7b1b5d2598
#
_entry.id   1b1e91b05c478ed045fe8c7b1b5d2598
#
_cell.length_a   1.000
_cell.length_b   1.000
_cell.length_c   1.000
_cell.angle_alpha   90.00
_cell.angle_beta   90.00
_cell.angle_gamma   90.00
#
_symmetry.space_group_name_H-M   'P 1'
#
loop_
_entity.id
_entity.type
_entity.pdbx_description
1 polymer ?
#
loop_
_entity_poly.entity_id
_entity_poly.type
_entity_poly.pdbx_seq_one_letter_code
_entity_poly.pdbx_strand_id
1 'polypeptide(L)'
;MPRVLNLLVLALAAAIPAQAQEPRLGTIDFPTAAAPTAQAAFVRGVLYLHSFEYASAAAAFQEAQRLEPGFALAYWGEAMTLNHPVWNEQDRAGAQAVLGRLAPTPEARQVRAPTDRERRFLAAVEQLYGDSGS
;
A
#
# COMPACT_ATOMS: atom_id res chain seq x y z
N MET A 1 33.21 -20.56 64.04
CA MET A 1 32.41 -19.49 63.42
C MET A 1 32.24 -19.82 61.95
N PRO A 2 31.07 -20.26 61.48
CA PRO A 2 30.87 -20.56 60.05
C PRO A 2 30.59 -19.28 59.30
N ARG A 3 31.36 -19.04 58.22
CA ARG A 3 31.14 -17.98 57.26
C ARG A 3 29.98 -18.37 56.32
N VAL A 4 28.87 -17.65 56.42
CA VAL A 4 27.74 -17.78 55.50
C VAL A 4 28.10 -17.09 54.21
N LEU A 5 28.29 -17.87 53.14
CA LEU A 5 28.54 -17.36 51.78
C LEU A 5 27.18 -17.07 51.17
N ASN A 6 26.78 -15.79 51.11
CA ASN A 6 25.59 -15.36 50.41
C ASN A 6 25.85 -15.40 48.87
N LEU A 7 25.30 -16.42 48.23
CA LEU A 7 25.22 -16.49 46.76
C LEU A 7 24.06 -15.60 46.27
N LEU A 8 24.41 -14.44 45.74
CA LEU A 8 23.47 -13.56 45.07
C LEU A 8 23.23 -14.11 43.65
N VAL A 9 22.11 -14.79 43.45
CA VAL A 9 21.68 -15.25 42.10
C VAL A 9 21.06 -14.07 41.36
N LEU A 10 21.83 -13.47 40.46
CA LEU A 10 21.35 -12.41 39.57
C LEU A 10 20.53 -13.08 38.44
N ALA A 11 19.20 -13.07 38.54
CA ALA A 11 18.31 -13.52 37.47
C ALA A 11 18.32 -12.47 36.34
N LEU A 12 19.04 -12.75 35.26
CA LEU A 12 19.02 -11.96 34.03
C LEU A 12 17.71 -12.27 33.30
N ALA A 13 16.69 -11.43 33.47
CA ALA A 13 15.45 -11.50 32.70
C ALA A 13 15.77 -11.08 31.26
N ALA A 14 15.90 -12.05 30.35
CA ALA A 14 15.96 -11.79 28.93
C ALA A 14 14.61 -11.21 28.48
N ALA A 15 14.56 -9.92 28.20
CA ALA A 15 13.42 -9.29 27.56
C ALA A 15 13.32 -9.85 26.14
N ILE A 16 12.37 -10.75 25.91
CA ILE A 16 12.00 -11.23 24.58
C ILE A 16 11.35 -10.02 23.89
N PRO A 17 11.89 -9.52 22.75
CA PRO A 17 11.22 -8.46 22.03
C PRO A 17 9.83 -8.97 21.62
N ALA A 18 8.78 -8.26 22.03
CA ALA A 18 7.44 -8.50 21.53
C ALA A 18 7.49 -8.28 20.00
N GLN A 19 7.50 -9.37 19.25
CA GLN A 19 7.34 -9.28 17.80
C GLN A 19 5.94 -8.72 17.56
N ALA A 20 5.89 -7.52 16.99
CA ALA A 20 4.63 -6.95 16.52
C ALA A 20 4.01 -7.96 15.56
N GLN A 21 2.87 -8.52 15.93
CA GLN A 21 2.17 -9.50 15.11
C GLN A 21 1.66 -8.74 13.89
N GLU A 22 2.13 -9.13 12.69
CA GLU A 22 1.61 -8.58 11.44
C GLU A 22 0.06 -8.66 11.47
N PRO A 23 -0.64 -7.55 11.16
CA PRO A 23 -2.09 -7.57 11.19
C PRO A 23 -2.61 -8.63 10.22
N ARG A 24 -3.57 -9.44 10.67
CA ARG A 24 -4.24 -10.43 9.82
C ARG A 24 -5.21 -9.71 8.89
N LEU A 25 -4.75 -9.35 7.71
CA LEU A 25 -5.52 -8.60 6.72
C LEU A 25 -6.56 -9.44 5.96
N GLY A 26 -6.56 -10.76 6.16
CA GLY A 26 -7.41 -11.66 5.38
C GLY A 26 -6.81 -11.99 4.01
N THR A 27 -7.68 -12.40 3.08
CA THR A 27 -7.31 -12.78 1.71
C THR A 27 -8.26 -12.17 0.70
N ILE A 28 -7.73 -11.82 -0.48
CA ILE A 28 -8.53 -11.32 -1.61
C ILE A 28 -7.99 -11.91 -2.91
N ASP A 29 -8.89 -12.22 -3.84
CA ASP A 29 -8.54 -12.52 -5.21
C ASP A 29 -8.65 -11.27 -6.07
N PHE A 30 -7.49 -10.69 -6.42
CA PHE A 30 -7.38 -9.52 -7.25
C PHE A 30 -6.27 -9.72 -8.30
N PRO A 31 -6.56 -10.50 -9.36
CA PRO A 31 -5.56 -10.78 -10.39
C PRO A 31 -5.22 -9.53 -11.20
N THR A 32 -3.93 -9.37 -11.50
CA THR A 32 -3.39 -8.35 -12.38
C THR A 32 -2.39 -8.98 -13.35
N ALA A 33 -1.88 -8.21 -14.29
CA ALA A 33 -0.83 -8.66 -15.21
C ALA A 33 0.60 -8.49 -14.63
N ALA A 34 0.73 -8.06 -13.36
CA ALA A 34 2.01 -7.82 -12.73
C ALA A 34 2.80 -9.11 -12.45
N ALA A 35 4.12 -8.99 -12.33
CA ALA A 35 4.98 -10.04 -11.86
C ALA A 35 4.59 -10.50 -10.43
N PRO A 36 4.79 -11.79 -10.06
CA PRO A 36 4.30 -12.33 -8.79
C PRO A 36 4.72 -11.54 -7.54
N THR A 37 5.93 -11.01 -7.50
CA THR A 37 6.44 -10.21 -6.37
C THR A 37 5.75 -8.87 -6.25
N ALA A 38 5.55 -8.16 -7.37
CA ALA A 38 4.81 -6.91 -7.41
C ALA A 38 3.31 -7.13 -7.12
N GLN A 39 2.75 -8.22 -7.65
CA GLN A 39 1.38 -8.65 -7.35
C GLN A 39 1.15 -8.87 -5.85
N ALA A 40 2.08 -9.53 -5.15
CA ALA A 40 1.96 -9.77 -3.71
C ALA A 40 1.95 -8.46 -2.90
N ALA A 41 2.83 -7.53 -3.24
CA ALA A 41 2.86 -6.20 -2.62
C ALA A 41 1.58 -5.41 -2.91
N PHE A 42 1.08 -5.46 -4.14
CA PHE A 42 -0.17 -4.83 -4.55
C PHE A 42 -1.38 -5.37 -3.76
N VAL A 43 -1.54 -6.70 -3.67
CA VAL A 43 -2.64 -7.33 -2.92
C VAL A 43 -2.61 -6.92 -1.46
N ARG A 44 -1.43 -6.86 -0.85
CA ARG A 44 -1.27 -6.36 0.52
C ARG A 44 -1.74 -4.91 0.64
N GLY A 45 -1.40 -4.06 -0.32
CA GLY A 45 -1.89 -2.68 -0.39
C GLY A 45 -3.40 -2.58 -0.47
N VAL A 46 -4.04 -3.42 -1.30
CA VAL A 46 -5.51 -3.47 -1.43
C VAL A 46 -6.16 -3.90 -0.10
N LEU A 47 -5.61 -4.88 0.60
CA LEU A 47 -6.12 -5.33 1.90
C LEU A 47 -6.02 -4.22 2.96
N TYR A 48 -4.89 -3.51 3.03
CA TYR A 48 -4.74 -2.35 3.91
C TYR A 48 -5.72 -1.22 3.56
N LEU A 49 -5.91 -0.94 2.27
CA LEU A 49 -6.84 0.09 1.80
C LEU A 49 -8.27 -0.19 2.27
N HIS A 50 -8.72 -1.46 2.18
CA HIS A 50 -10.03 -1.88 2.65
C HIS A 50 -10.17 -1.91 4.17
N SER A 51 -9.06 -1.89 4.89
CA SER A 51 -9.01 -1.78 6.35
C SER A 51 -8.83 -0.34 6.84
N PHE A 52 -8.89 0.63 5.93
CA PHE A 52 -8.65 2.07 6.21
C PHE A 52 -7.25 2.38 6.76
N GLU A 53 -6.30 1.48 6.55
CA GLU A 53 -4.89 1.61 6.93
C GLU A 53 -4.12 2.32 5.81
N TYR A 54 -4.47 3.59 5.54
CA TYR A 54 -4.01 4.32 4.35
C TYR A 54 -2.50 4.45 4.24
N ALA A 55 -1.79 4.68 5.35
CA ALA A 55 -0.34 4.79 5.34
C ALA A 55 0.34 3.46 4.97
N SER A 56 -0.13 2.36 5.54
CA SER A 56 0.35 1.00 5.23
C SER A 56 0.02 0.59 3.81
N ALA A 57 -1.17 0.97 3.33
CA ALA A 57 -1.60 0.75 1.95
C ALA A 57 -0.68 1.49 0.97
N ALA A 58 -0.43 2.78 1.20
CA ALA A 58 0.47 3.58 0.36
C ALA A 58 1.87 2.97 0.30
N ALA A 59 2.44 2.56 1.44
CA ALA A 59 3.75 1.93 1.48
C ALA A 59 3.80 0.63 0.68
N ALA A 60 2.76 -0.21 0.74
CA ALA A 60 2.66 -1.45 -0.01
C ALA A 60 2.53 -1.22 -1.52
N PHE A 61 1.73 -0.23 -1.95
CA PHE A 61 1.64 0.15 -3.35
C PHE A 61 2.94 0.75 -3.89
N GLN A 62 3.64 1.56 -3.10
CA GLN A 62 4.97 2.09 -3.45
C GLN A 62 6.01 0.96 -3.58
N GLU A 63 5.93 -0.08 -2.74
CA GLU A 63 6.76 -1.26 -2.90
C GLU A 63 6.47 -1.97 -4.22
N ALA A 64 5.20 -2.15 -4.59
CA ALA A 64 4.82 -2.72 -5.88
C ALA A 64 5.37 -1.90 -7.05
N GLN A 65 5.34 -0.57 -6.98
CA GLN A 65 5.94 0.33 -7.99
C GLN A 65 7.46 0.18 -8.08
N ARG A 66 8.16 -0.02 -6.94
CA ARG A 66 9.61 -0.25 -6.95
C ARG A 66 9.99 -1.59 -7.57
N LEU A 67 9.18 -2.62 -7.33
CA LEU A 67 9.36 -3.95 -7.89
C LEU A 67 9.04 -4.00 -9.39
N GLU A 68 8.05 -3.23 -9.83
CA GLU A 68 7.63 -3.15 -11.22
C GLU A 68 7.17 -1.71 -11.55
N PRO A 69 8.08 -0.83 -12.00
CA PRO A 69 7.79 0.59 -12.23
C PRO A 69 6.70 0.87 -13.28
N GLY A 70 6.42 -0.08 -14.16
CA GLY A 70 5.34 0.00 -15.14
C GLY A 70 3.99 -0.52 -14.65
N PHE A 71 3.89 -1.00 -13.41
CA PHE A 71 2.67 -1.58 -12.88
C PHE A 71 1.60 -0.52 -12.59
N ALA A 72 0.74 -0.26 -13.57
CA ALA A 72 -0.23 0.82 -13.54
C ALA A 72 -1.17 0.79 -12.33
N LEU A 73 -1.67 -0.38 -11.91
CA LEU A 73 -2.58 -0.48 -10.76
C LEU A 73 -1.91 -0.19 -9.42
N ALA A 74 -0.58 -0.27 -9.31
CA ALA A 74 0.12 0.16 -8.10
C ALA A 74 0.01 1.67 -7.89
N TYR A 75 0.00 2.46 -8.96
CA TYR A 75 -0.23 3.91 -8.91
C TYR A 75 -1.71 4.24 -8.68
N TRP A 76 -2.62 3.48 -9.29
CA TRP A 76 -4.04 3.56 -8.95
C TRP A 76 -4.26 3.34 -7.47
N GLY A 77 -3.70 2.29 -6.89
CA GLY A 77 -3.86 1.95 -5.49
C GLY A 77 -3.31 3.04 -4.56
N GLU A 78 -2.11 3.55 -4.83
CA GLU A 78 -1.55 4.66 -4.05
C GLU A 78 -2.42 5.92 -4.15
N ALA A 79 -2.90 6.28 -5.34
CA ALA A 79 -3.82 7.41 -5.51
C ALA A 79 -5.10 7.23 -4.70
N MET A 80 -5.65 6.02 -4.63
CA MET A 80 -6.84 5.72 -3.83
C MET A 80 -6.62 5.90 -2.32
N THR A 81 -5.39 5.82 -1.81
CA THR A 81 -5.09 6.10 -0.40
C THR A 81 -5.25 7.57 -0.02
N LEU A 82 -5.41 8.44 -0.99
CA LEU A 82 -5.57 9.90 -0.81
C LEU A 82 -7.05 10.34 -0.86
N ASN A 83 -7.97 9.39 -0.89
CA ASN A 83 -9.41 9.62 -0.80
C ASN A 83 -9.96 8.93 0.46
N HIS A 84 -10.39 9.73 1.43
CA HIS A 84 -10.92 9.28 2.71
C HIS A 84 -12.42 9.60 2.81
N PRO A 85 -13.30 8.85 2.13
CA PRO A 85 -14.70 9.22 1.96
C PRO A 85 -15.48 9.27 3.28
N VAL A 86 -15.10 8.45 4.27
CA VAL A 86 -15.74 8.44 5.60
C VAL A 86 -15.52 9.78 6.33
N TRP A 87 -14.37 10.42 6.12
CA TRP A 87 -14.01 11.70 6.73
C TRP A 87 -14.26 12.89 5.79
N ASN A 88 -14.77 12.64 4.58
CA ASN A 88 -14.94 13.64 3.53
C ASN A 88 -13.65 14.42 3.23
N GLU A 89 -12.53 13.70 3.21
CA GLU A 89 -11.19 14.23 2.91
C GLU A 89 -10.67 13.65 1.60
N GLN A 90 -10.11 14.52 0.76
CA GLN A 90 -9.50 14.12 -0.49
C GLN A 90 -8.29 15.02 -0.82
N ASP A 91 -7.13 14.42 -1.01
CA ASP A 91 -5.94 15.10 -1.54
C ASP A 91 -5.84 14.87 -3.06
N ARG A 92 -6.56 15.70 -3.81
CA ARG A 92 -6.57 15.66 -5.27
C ARG A 92 -5.20 15.92 -5.89
N ALA A 93 -4.50 16.95 -5.39
CA ALA A 93 -3.19 17.33 -5.92
C ALA A 93 -2.15 16.22 -5.69
N GLY A 94 -2.14 15.61 -4.50
CA GLY A 94 -1.31 14.46 -4.19
C GLY A 94 -1.61 13.27 -5.10
N ALA A 95 -2.88 12.95 -5.31
CA ALA A 95 -3.30 11.85 -6.19
C ALA A 95 -2.89 12.09 -7.65
N GLN A 96 -3.05 13.30 -8.17
CA GLN A 96 -2.59 13.66 -9.51
C GLN A 96 -1.06 13.55 -9.63
N ALA A 97 -0.31 13.93 -8.60
CA ALA A 97 1.13 13.76 -8.56
C ALA A 97 1.54 12.28 -8.57
N VAL A 98 0.84 11.42 -7.83
CA VAL A 98 1.04 9.96 -7.87
C VAL A 98 0.84 9.43 -9.28
N LEU A 99 -0.29 9.73 -9.91
CA LEU A 99 -0.61 9.26 -11.26
C LEU A 99 0.38 9.82 -12.30
N GLY A 100 0.85 11.05 -12.11
CA GLY A 100 1.86 11.69 -12.96
C GLY A 100 3.21 10.97 -12.98
N ARG A 101 3.55 10.22 -11.94
CA ARG A 101 4.77 9.39 -11.91
C ARG A 101 4.69 8.18 -12.83
N LEU A 102 3.48 7.66 -13.09
CA LEU A 102 3.29 6.58 -14.05
C LEU A 102 3.47 7.08 -15.49
N ALA A 103 2.79 8.16 -15.84
CA ALA A 103 2.94 8.87 -17.12
C ALA A 103 2.25 10.25 -17.04
N PRO A 104 2.68 11.22 -17.85
CA PRO A 104 2.26 12.62 -17.71
C PRO A 104 0.78 12.88 -18.03
N THR A 105 0.17 12.09 -18.92
CA THR A 105 -1.23 12.30 -19.32
C THR A 105 -2.09 11.06 -19.07
N PRO A 106 -3.42 11.22 -18.93
CA PRO A 106 -4.34 10.10 -18.78
C PRO A 106 -4.21 9.06 -19.91
N GLU A 107 -4.08 9.50 -21.15
CA GLU A 107 -3.95 8.63 -22.32
C GLU A 107 -2.65 7.81 -22.24
N ALA A 108 -1.54 8.45 -21.88
CA ALA A 108 -0.25 7.79 -21.72
C ALA A 108 -0.29 6.76 -20.57
N ARG A 109 -1.03 7.04 -19.50
CA ARG A 109 -1.25 6.10 -18.41
C ARG A 109 -2.08 4.89 -18.83
N GLN A 110 -3.14 5.10 -19.64
CA GLN A 110 -3.95 4.01 -20.19
C GLN A 110 -3.14 3.00 -21.00
N VAL A 111 -2.15 3.49 -21.77
CA VAL A 111 -1.24 2.62 -22.55
C VAL A 111 -0.38 1.72 -21.65
N ARG A 112 -0.13 2.12 -20.40
CA ARG A 112 0.64 1.34 -19.42
C ARG A 112 -0.15 0.16 -18.83
N ALA A 113 -1.47 0.18 -18.89
CA ALA A 113 -2.32 -0.88 -18.38
C ALA A 113 -2.53 -1.97 -19.44
N PRO A 114 -2.05 -3.21 -19.23
CA PRO A 114 -2.02 -4.25 -20.26
C PRO A 114 -3.40 -4.86 -20.52
N THR A 115 -4.32 -4.81 -19.56
CA THR A 115 -5.65 -5.43 -19.68
C THR A 115 -6.77 -4.39 -19.68
N ASP A 116 -7.92 -4.74 -20.30
CA ASP A 116 -9.12 -3.89 -20.25
C ASP A 116 -9.61 -3.61 -18.84
N ARG A 117 -9.48 -4.59 -17.95
CA ARG A 117 -9.85 -4.44 -16.55
C ARG A 117 -8.99 -3.38 -15.87
N GLU A 118 -7.68 -3.44 -16.04
CA GLU A 118 -6.75 -2.47 -15.46
C GLU A 118 -6.96 -1.07 -16.03
N ARG A 119 -7.22 -0.95 -17.33
CA ARG A 119 -7.58 0.32 -17.95
C ARG A 119 -8.84 0.94 -17.37
N ARG A 120 -9.85 0.14 -17.02
CA ARG A 120 -11.08 0.63 -16.38
C ARG A 120 -10.83 1.16 -14.97
N PHE A 121 -9.94 0.53 -14.19
CA PHE A 121 -9.53 1.05 -12.89
C PHE A 121 -8.82 2.40 -13.03
N LEU A 122 -7.91 2.53 -13.98
CA LEU A 122 -7.27 3.83 -14.27
C LEU A 122 -8.28 4.89 -14.72
N ALA A 123 -9.19 4.56 -15.62
CA ALA A 123 -10.22 5.49 -16.07
C ALA A 123 -11.09 5.99 -14.90
N ALA A 124 -11.44 5.10 -13.97
CA ALA A 124 -12.21 5.47 -12.78
C ALA A 124 -11.46 6.45 -11.86
N VAL A 125 -10.18 6.21 -11.59
CA VAL A 125 -9.38 7.11 -10.74
C VAL A 125 -9.08 8.45 -11.43
N GLU A 126 -8.91 8.45 -12.75
CA GLU A 126 -8.80 9.68 -13.52
C GLU A 126 -10.08 10.54 -13.44
N GLN A 127 -11.23 9.88 -13.42
CA GLN A 127 -12.51 10.57 -13.26
C GLN A 127 -12.69 11.11 -11.82
N LEU A 128 -12.22 10.35 -10.81
CA LEU A 128 -12.28 10.76 -9.41
C LEU A 128 -11.44 12.01 -9.13
N TYR A 129 -10.25 12.09 -9.74
CA TYR A 129 -9.30 13.17 -9.50
C TYR A 129 -9.12 14.13 -10.68
N GLY A 130 -9.80 13.87 -11.78
CA GLY A 130 -9.80 14.73 -12.96
C GLY A 130 -10.47 16.09 -12.71
N ASP A 131 -10.27 17.03 -13.60
CA ASP A 131 -11.03 18.27 -13.58
C ASP A 131 -12.47 17.94 -13.95
N SER A 132 -13.37 18.05 -12.96
CA SER A 132 -14.79 18.08 -13.25
C SER A 132 -15.01 19.33 -14.09
N GLY A 133 -15.06 19.17 -15.41
CA GLY A 133 -15.40 20.28 -16.30
C GLY A 133 -16.72 20.87 -15.81
N SER A 134 -16.64 22.05 -15.22
CA SER A 134 -17.77 22.90 -14.91
C SER A 134 -18.39 23.43 -16.17
#